data_e7ecc467164e149698407f0ed6faa1a4
#
_entry.id   e7ecc467164e149698407f0ed6faa1a4
#
_cell.length_a   1.000
_cell.length_b   1.000
_cell.length_c   1.000
_cell.angle_alpha   90.00
_cell.angle_beta   90.00
_cell.angle_gamma   90.00
#
_symmetry.space_group_name_H-M   'P 1'
#
loop_
_entity.id
_entity.type
_entity.pdbx_description
1 polymer ?
#
loop_
_entity_poly.entity_id
_entity_poly.type
_entity_poly.pdbx_seq_one_letter_code
_entity_poly.pdbx_strand_id
1 'polypeptide(L)'
;MFEILKKTQFSEKVFEFRVHAPRMAKKAHAGQFLMVRIDETGERVPFTFANWNPEEGWIEFIFMVVGKTTECLSQLNEGDFIRDITGPLGQPTEVEGDSVAVIGGGVGLAIAYPVARMLCEQGKNVYVIMGARTKDLLILHEQFDALPLAGLFVTTDDGSMGEKGVVTLPLARLCETDAIDHAFCVGPVPMMKFSSLTCHEHNIPIIASLNPIMVDGTGMCGCCRVEVGGETKFACVDGPDFDASAVDWDALAARPASYRGEEAVSTKRHQEACACQK
;
A
#
# COMPACT_ATOMS: atom_id res chain seq x y z
N MET A 1 -4.37 21.97 -10.01
CA MET A 1 -3.28 21.14 -10.55
C MET A 1 -2.18 21.05 -9.50
N PHE A 2 -1.45 19.94 -9.48
CA PHE A 2 -0.45 19.61 -8.46
C PHE A 2 0.89 19.38 -9.15
N GLU A 3 1.89 20.16 -8.82
CA GLU A 3 3.23 20.11 -9.43
C GLU A 3 4.01 18.92 -8.88
N ILE A 4 4.68 18.17 -9.75
CA ILE A 4 5.61 17.11 -9.39
C ILE A 4 6.96 17.76 -9.07
N LEU A 5 7.33 17.74 -7.79
CA LEU A 5 8.58 18.34 -7.30
C LEU A 5 9.78 17.40 -7.46
N LYS A 6 9.54 16.08 -7.39
CA LYS A 6 10.57 15.05 -7.52
C LYS A 6 9.98 13.77 -8.06
N LYS A 7 10.75 13.08 -8.90
CA LYS A 7 10.48 11.75 -9.41
C LYS A 7 11.64 10.83 -9.06
N THR A 8 11.37 9.77 -8.32
CA THR A 8 12.34 8.71 -8.00
C THR A 8 11.89 7.42 -8.66
N GLN A 9 12.82 6.69 -9.27
CA GLN A 9 12.56 5.38 -9.85
C GLN A 9 13.28 4.31 -9.02
N PHE A 10 12.53 3.43 -8.35
CA PHE A 10 13.08 2.32 -7.56
C PHE A 10 13.42 1.10 -8.41
N SER A 11 12.61 0.83 -9.44
CA SER A 11 12.84 -0.25 -10.41
C SER A 11 12.22 0.12 -11.75
N GLU A 12 12.34 -0.75 -12.76
CA GLU A 12 11.74 -0.52 -14.09
C GLU A 12 10.25 -0.13 -14.02
N LYS A 13 9.52 -0.63 -13.02
CA LYS A 13 8.07 -0.45 -12.90
C LYS A 13 7.61 0.27 -11.63
N VAL A 14 8.50 0.64 -10.73
CA VAL A 14 8.11 1.26 -9.45
C VAL A 14 8.68 2.66 -9.36
N PHE A 15 7.79 3.62 -9.14
CA PHE A 15 8.09 5.05 -9.11
C PHE A 15 7.54 5.68 -7.84
N GLU A 16 8.21 6.72 -7.38
CA GLU A 16 7.74 7.64 -6.35
C GLU A 16 7.61 9.04 -6.93
N PHE A 17 6.52 9.71 -6.60
CA PHE A 17 6.35 11.13 -6.85
C PHE A 17 6.25 11.90 -5.55
N ARG A 18 7.04 12.97 -5.44
CA ARG A 18 6.83 14.04 -4.47
C ARG A 18 6.07 15.16 -5.16
N VAL A 19 4.94 15.58 -4.57
CA VAL A 19 4.01 16.52 -5.18
C VAL A 19 3.72 17.67 -4.22
N HIS A 20 3.64 18.91 -4.74
CA HIS A 20 3.26 20.08 -3.96
C HIS A 20 1.78 20.05 -3.59
N ALA A 21 1.47 19.82 -2.32
CA ALA A 21 0.10 19.69 -1.81
C ALA A 21 -0.02 20.11 -0.33
N PRO A 22 0.21 21.40 0.00
CA PRO A 22 0.40 21.85 1.38
C PRO A 22 -0.83 21.66 2.29
N ARG A 23 -2.04 21.68 1.73
CA ARG A 23 -3.27 21.41 2.50
C ARG A 23 -3.41 19.96 2.89
N MET A 24 -2.97 19.04 2.02
CA MET A 24 -2.97 17.60 2.29
C MET A 24 -1.84 17.23 3.26
N ALA A 25 -0.64 17.75 3.03
CA ALA A 25 0.51 17.48 3.89
C ALA A 25 0.25 17.80 5.37
N LYS A 26 -0.53 18.86 5.66
CA LYS A 26 -0.91 19.25 7.03
C LYS A 26 -1.92 18.32 7.70
N LYS A 27 -2.59 17.45 6.94
CA LYS A 27 -3.70 16.61 7.43
C LYS A 27 -3.46 15.13 7.19
N ALA A 28 -2.38 14.77 6.51
CA ALA A 28 -2.04 13.39 6.20
C ALA A 28 -1.62 12.63 7.46
N HIS A 29 -2.12 11.39 7.58
CA HIS A 29 -1.74 10.43 8.60
C HIS A 29 -1.38 9.09 7.95
N ALA A 30 -0.61 8.26 8.66
CA ALA A 30 -0.31 6.90 8.23
C ALA A 30 -1.59 6.10 7.97
N GLY A 31 -1.58 5.25 6.93
CA GLY A 31 -2.72 4.44 6.50
C GLY A 31 -3.73 5.15 5.59
N GLN A 32 -3.78 6.48 5.62
CA GLN A 32 -4.65 7.24 4.70
C GLN A 32 -4.13 7.20 3.26
N PHE A 33 -5.05 7.43 2.31
CA PHE A 33 -4.75 7.41 0.89
C PHE A 33 -5.26 8.68 0.17
N LEU A 34 -4.94 8.78 -1.10
CA LEU A 34 -5.36 9.85 -1.99
C LEU A 34 -5.85 9.25 -3.33
N MET A 35 -6.75 9.95 -4.01
CA MET A 35 -7.19 9.62 -5.36
C MET A 35 -6.52 10.55 -6.35
N VAL A 36 -5.83 9.99 -7.33
CA VAL A 36 -5.13 10.73 -8.39
C VAL A 36 -5.89 10.63 -9.71
N ARG A 37 -5.99 11.74 -10.43
CA ARG A 37 -6.44 11.81 -11.81
C ARG A 37 -5.46 12.66 -12.62
N ILE A 38 -4.87 12.07 -13.66
CA ILE A 38 -3.77 12.70 -14.42
C ILE A 38 -4.26 13.88 -15.23
N ASP A 39 -5.37 13.70 -15.99
CA ASP A 39 -5.93 14.67 -16.91
C ASP A 39 -7.47 14.66 -16.94
N GLU A 40 -8.11 15.38 -17.87
CA GLU A 40 -9.57 15.49 -17.96
C GLU A 40 -10.27 14.18 -18.27
N THR A 41 -9.61 13.29 -18.99
CA THR A 41 -10.13 12.00 -19.45
C THR A 41 -9.59 10.83 -18.66
N GLY A 42 -8.66 11.10 -17.72
CA GLY A 42 -7.99 10.11 -16.90
C GLY A 42 -8.90 9.46 -15.86
N GLU A 43 -8.66 8.20 -15.62
CA GLU A 43 -9.28 7.45 -14.54
C GLU A 43 -8.77 7.94 -13.19
N ARG A 44 -9.57 7.74 -12.15
CA ARG A 44 -9.17 7.96 -10.76
C ARG A 44 -8.57 6.68 -10.20
N VAL A 45 -7.38 6.80 -9.61
CA VAL A 45 -6.66 5.68 -9.00
C VAL A 45 -6.24 6.02 -7.58
N PRO A 46 -6.36 5.08 -6.61
CA PRO A 46 -5.95 5.29 -5.24
C PRO A 46 -4.44 5.04 -5.08
N PHE A 47 -3.78 5.90 -4.31
CA PHE A 47 -2.43 5.69 -3.81
C PHE A 47 -2.35 6.07 -2.34
N THR A 48 -1.55 5.37 -1.57
CA THR A 48 -1.35 5.68 -0.15
C THR A 48 -0.27 6.75 0.02
N PHE A 49 -0.41 7.59 1.05
CA PHE A 49 0.66 8.47 1.46
C PHE A 49 1.86 7.66 1.94
N ALA A 50 2.95 7.68 1.16
CA ALA A 50 4.21 7.04 1.55
C ALA A 50 5.01 7.95 2.51
N ASN A 51 4.91 9.27 2.31
CA ASN A 51 5.53 10.26 3.16
C ASN A 51 4.90 11.64 2.95
N TRP A 52 5.14 12.59 3.86
CA TRP A 52 4.68 13.97 3.75
C TRP A 52 5.49 14.91 4.65
N ASN A 53 5.52 16.19 4.29
CA ASN A 53 6.12 17.22 5.10
C ASN A 53 5.15 18.42 5.20
N PRO A 54 4.55 18.67 6.37
CA PRO A 54 3.62 19.78 6.58
C PRO A 54 4.25 21.17 6.45
N GLU A 55 5.54 21.31 6.77
CA GLU A 55 6.27 22.59 6.75
C GLU A 55 6.64 22.98 5.32
N GLU A 56 7.19 22.01 4.54
CA GLU A 56 7.55 22.23 3.15
C GLU A 56 6.36 22.10 2.20
N GLY A 57 5.25 21.52 2.66
CA GLY A 57 3.99 21.44 1.92
C GLY A 57 3.97 20.43 0.78
N TRP A 58 4.67 19.32 0.92
CA TRP A 58 4.66 18.25 -0.06
C TRP A 58 4.15 16.91 0.52
N ILE A 59 3.71 16.05 -0.38
CA ILE A 59 3.32 14.67 -0.14
C ILE A 59 4.07 13.75 -1.08
N GLU A 60 4.29 12.50 -0.68
CA GLU A 60 4.85 11.44 -1.51
C GLU A 60 3.89 10.26 -1.62
N PHE A 61 3.82 9.68 -2.80
CA PHE A 61 3.17 8.40 -3.02
C PHE A 61 4.00 7.54 -3.98
N ILE A 62 3.98 6.23 -3.76
CA ILE A 62 4.70 5.25 -4.56
C ILE A 62 3.67 4.43 -5.35
N PHE A 63 3.99 4.16 -6.61
CA PHE A 63 3.12 3.38 -7.47
C PHE A 63 3.89 2.41 -8.37
N MET A 64 3.23 1.33 -8.73
CA MET A 64 3.74 0.35 -9.68
C MET A 64 2.97 0.47 -11.00
N VAL A 65 3.70 0.39 -12.11
CA VAL A 65 3.11 0.36 -13.45
C VAL A 65 2.48 -1.01 -13.68
N VAL A 66 1.14 -1.05 -13.65
CA VAL A 66 0.34 -2.27 -13.82
C VAL A 66 -0.71 -2.15 -14.92
N GLY A 67 -0.99 -0.95 -15.42
CA GLY A 67 -2.00 -0.70 -16.46
C GLY A 67 -1.87 0.69 -17.04
N LYS A 68 -2.79 1.05 -17.96
CA LYS A 68 -2.79 2.30 -18.73
C LYS A 68 -2.52 3.54 -17.86
N THR A 69 -3.30 3.73 -16.79
CA THR A 69 -3.21 4.95 -15.97
C THR A 69 -1.85 5.09 -15.29
N THR A 70 -1.33 4.00 -14.71
CA THR A 70 0.00 4.02 -14.07
C THR A 70 1.13 4.10 -15.08
N GLU A 71 0.94 3.60 -16.31
CA GLU A 71 1.88 3.80 -17.42
C GLU A 71 1.94 5.29 -17.83
N CYS A 72 0.78 5.94 -18.05
CA CYS A 72 0.74 7.38 -18.32
C CYS A 72 1.35 8.19 -17.17
N LEU A 73 1.05 7.84 -15.91
CA LEU A 73 1.60 8.52 -14.75
C LEU A 73 3.13 8.41 -14.72
N SER A 74 3.70 7.25 -15.04
CA SER A 74 5.14 7.02 -15.05
C SER A 74 5.90 7.85 -16.10
N GLN A 75 5.21 8.38 -17.10
CA GLN A 75 5.81 9.22 -18.14
C GLN A 75 5.92 10.70 -17.73
N LEU A 76 5.19 11.13 -16.70
CA LEU A 76 5.32 12.49 -16.16
C LEU A 76 6.70 12.68 -15.50
N ASN A 77 7.20 13.91 -15.51
CA ASN A 77 8.51 14.29 -14.99
C ASN A 77 8.41 15.41 -13.96
N GLU A 78 9.50 15.74 -13.34
CA GLU A 78 9.63 16.90 -12.46
C GLU A 78 9.26 18.17 -13.22
N GLY A 79 8.43 19.02 -12.62
CA GLY A 79 7.85 20.22 -13.21
C GLY A 79 6.54 19.99 -13.99
N ASP A 80 6.16 18.73 -14.27
CA ASP A 80 4.84 18.42 -14.83
C ASP A 80 3.75 18.51 -13.75
N PHE A 81 2.49 18.51 -14.19
CA PHE A 81 1.35 18.70 -13.32
C PHE A 81 0.39 17.52 -13.37
N ILE A 82 -0.01 17.04 -12.21
CA ILE A 82 -1.18 16.17 -12.04
C ILE A 82 -2.41 17.06 -11.92
N ARG A 83 -3.47 16.73 -12.66
CA ARG A 83 -4.68 17.56 -12.69
C ARG A 83 -5.39 17.64 -11.37
N ASP A 84 -5.74 16.48 -10.80
CA ASP A 84 -6.48 16.39 -9.55
C ASP A 84 -5.85 15.39 -8.61
N ILE A 85 -5.72 15.78 -7.36
CA ILE A 85 -5.44 14.90 -6.23
C ILE A 85 -6.47 15.22 -5.15
N THR A 86 -7.19 14.20 -4.69
CA THR A 86 -8.19 14.33 -3.62
C THR A 86 -7.73 13.50 -2.42
N GLY A 87 -7.69 14.12 -1.26
CA GLY A 87 -7.23 13.49 -0.01
C GLY A 87 -7.03 14.51 1.12
N PRO A 88 -6.62 14.06 2.30
CA PRO A 88 -6.53 12.66 2.74
C PRO A 88 -7.90 11.97 2.77
N LEU A 89 -7.93 10.69 2.42
CA LEU A 89 -9.11 9.83 2.43
C LEU A 89 -8.84 8.59 3.28
N GLY A 90 -9.90 7.93 3.72
CA GLY A 90 -9.83 6.79 4.63
C GLY A 90 -9.53 7.20 6.07
N GLN A 91 -9.60 6.22 6.96
CA GLN A 91 -9.27 6.40 8.37
C GLN A 91 -7.74 6.32 8.56
N PRO A 92 -7.16 7.07 9.50
CA PRO A 92 -5.79 6.84 9.94
C PRO A 92 -5.62 5.42 10.50
N THR A 93 -4.42 4.84 10.31
CA THR A 93 -4.09 3.55 10.92
C THR A 93 -3.98 3.68 12.44
N GLU A 94 -4.68 2.83 13.14
CA GLU A 94 -4.58 2.67 14.59
C GLU A 94 -4.20 1.20 14.88
N VAL A 95 -3.10 0.98 15.59
CA VAL A 95 -2.65 -0.35 15.99
C VAL A 95 -2.45 -0.36 17.50
N GLU A 96 -3.14 -1.26 18.16
CA GLU A 96 -3.01 -1.49 19.60
C GLU A 96 -1.70 -2.24 19.92
N GLY A 97 -1.51 -2.59 21.21
CA GLY A 97 -0.35 -3.34 21.66
C GLY A 97 0.94 -2.51 21.81
N ASP A 98 1.94 -3.11 22.43
CA ASP A 98 3.25 -2.51 22.70
C ASP A 98 4.36 -3.08 21.79
N SER A 99 4.16 -4.28 21.27
CA SER A 99 5.12 -4.99 20.40
C SER A 99 4.44 -5.43 19.12
N VAL A 100 4.70 -4.73 18.01
CA VAL A 100 3.92 -4.84 16.78
C VAL A 100 4.77 -5.36 15.62
N ALA A 101 4.27 -6.40 14.92
CA ALA A 101 4.80 -6.80 13.61
C ALA A 101 4.13 -6.00 12.48
N VAL A 102 4.90 -5.29 11.69
CA VAL A 102 4.47 -4.61 10.47
C VAL A 102 4.92 -5.41 9.25
N ILE A 103 3.99 -6.00 8.52
CA ILE A 103 4.25 -6.91 7.41
C ILE A 103 3.89 -6.21 6.09
N GLY A 104 4.90 -6.01 5.23
CA GLY A 104 4.72 -5.38 3.92
C GLY A 104 5.12 -6.30 2.77
N GLY A 105 4.30 -6.37 1.71
CA GLY A 105 4.58 -7.17 0.52
C GLY A 105 4.64 -6.35 -0.77
N GLY A 106 5.77 -6.40 -1.48
CA GLY A 106 5.96 -5.66 -2.74
C GLY A 106 5.72 -4.16 -2.57
N VAL A 107 4.83 -3.58 -3.37
CA VAL A 107 4.49 -2.13 -3.27
C VAL A 107 3.77 -1.80 -1.95
N GLY A 108 3.21 -2.78 -1.25
CA GLY A 108 2.67 -2.60 0.11
C GLY A 108 3.69 -2.08 1.12
N LEU A 109 5.00 -2.25 0.86
CA LEU A 109 6.06 -1.64 1.66
C LEU A 109 5.96 -0.11 1.71
N ALA A 110 5.45 0.53 0.67
CA ALA A 110 5.19 1.97 0.65
C ALA A 110 4.12 2.40 1.67
N ILE A 111 3.20 1.49 2.02
CA ILE A 111 2.15 1.69 3.01
C ILE A 111 2.64 1.29 4.40
N ALA A 112 3.39 0.19 4.48
CA ALA A 112 3.96 -0.31 5.73
C ALA A 112 4.96 0.68 6.35
N TYR A 113 5.73 1.40 5.53
CA TYR A 113 6.76 2.32 6.02
C TYR A 113 6.22 3.46 6.91
N PRO A 114 5.25 4.28 6.48
CA PRO A 114 4.70 5.33 7.35
C PRO A 114 4.02 4.77 8.61
N VAL A 115 3.46 3.57 8.56
CA VAL A 115 2.88 2.89 9.74
C VAL A 115 3.99 2.48 10.70
N ALA A 116 5.05 1.82 10.22
CA ALA A 116 6.19 1.43 11.07
C ALA A 116 6.85 2.65 11.71
N ARG A 117 7.07 3.74 10.94
CA ARG A 117 7.61 5.00 11.46
C ARG A 117 6.72 5.58 12.57
N MET A 118 5.42 5.68 12.34
CA MET A 118 4.47 6.17 13.32
C MET A 118 4.51 5.36 14.62
N LEU A 119 4.54 4.03 14.53
CA LEU A 119 4.61 3.16 15.71
C LEU A 119 5.92 3.32 16.47
N CYS A 120 7.05 3.49 15.76
CA CYS A 120 8.34 3.83 16.39
C CYS A 120 8.29 5.19 17.10
N GLU A 121 7.68 6.21 16.48
CA GLU A 121 7.50 7.55 17.07
C GLU A 121 6.60 7.50 18.33
N GLN A 122 5.68 6.54 18.40
CA GLN A 122 4.86 6.25 19.59
C GLN A 122 5.62 5.47 20.69
N GLY A 123 6.86 5.07 20.44
CA GLY A 123 7.70 4.32 21.38
C GLY A 123 7.39 2.82 21.47
N LYS A 124 6.68 2.26 20.49
CA LYS A 124 6.38 0.83 20.44
C LYS A 124 7.60 0.01 19.96
N ASN A 125 7.67 -1.27 20.34
CA ASN A 125 8.62 -2.23 19.81
C ASN A 125 8.15 -2.69 18.44
N VAL A 126 8.78 -2.22 17.37
CA VAL A 126 8.34 -2.49 16.01
C VAL A 126 9.24 -3.53 15.34
N TYR A 127 8.66 -4.63 14.90
CA TYR A 127 9.29 -5.64 14.06
C TYR A 127 8.77 -5.47 12.65
N VAL A 128 9.66 -5.29 11.67
CA VAL A 128 9.26 -5.17 10.26
C VAL A 128 9.58 -6.45 9.50
N ILE A 129 8.61 -6.95 8.75
CA ILE A 129 8.77 -8.09 7.85
C ILE A 129 8.53 -7.61 6.42
N MET A 130 9.59 -7.58 5.63
CA MET A 130 9.56 -7.20 4.22
C MET A 130 9.51 -8.44 3.34
N GLY A 131 8.55 -8.50 2.42
CA GLY A 131 8.41 -9.59 1.47
C GLY A 131 8.37 -9.14 0.03
N ALA A 132 9.08 -9.84 -0.86
CA ALA A 132 9.00 -9.64 -2.29
C ALA A 132 9.31 -10.92 -3.06
N ARG A 133 9.00 -10.97 -4.35
CA ARG A 133 9.42 -12.09 -5.20
C ARG A 133 10.94 -12.11 -5.42
N THR A 134 11.54 -10.94 -5.62
CA THR A 134 12.96 -10.75 -5.86
C THR A 134 13.47 -9.49 -5.15
N LYS A 135 14.78 -9.37 -4.93
CA LYS A 135 15.40 -8.18 -4.32
C LYS A 135 15.05 -6.87 -5.01
N ASP A 136 14.88 -6.89 -6.34
CA ASP A 136 14.61 -5.68 -7.14
C ASP A 136 13.19 -5.11 -6.89
N LEU A 137 12.34 -5.87 -6.20
CA LEU A 137 11.00 -5.45 -5.77
C LEU A 137 10.95 -5.04 -4.30
N LEU A 138 12.06 -5.14 -3.57
CA LEU A 138 12.19 -4.65 -2.20
C LEU A 138 12.49 -3.15 -2.24
N ILE A 139 11.46 -2.35 -2.08
CA ILE A 139 11.58 -0.89 -2.00
C ILE A 139 11.76 -0.43 -0.55
N LEU A 140 12.34 0.75 -0.35
CA LEU A 140 12.47 1.43 0.96
C LEU A 140 13.27 0.65 2.01
N HIS A 141 14.11 -0.32 1.61
CA HIS A 141 14.89 -1.11 2.56
C HIS A 141 15.79 -0.24 3.46
N GLU A 142 16.51 0.72 2.86
CA GLU A 142 17.39 1.63 3.61
C GLU A 142 16.60 2.53 4.57
N GLN A 143 15.40 2.95 4.17
CA GLN A 143 14.52 3.77 5.00
C GLN A 143 14.00 2.97 6.21
N PHE A 144 13.64 1.69 6.02
CA PHE A 144 13.26 0.82 7.13
C PHE A 144 14.44 0.54 8.07
N ASP A 145 15.63 0.29 7.52
CA ASP A 145 16.85 0.02 8.29
C ASP A 145 17.26 1.23 9.16
N ALA A 146 16.90 2.44 8.74
CA ALA A 146 17.14 3.67 9.49
C ALA A 146 16.16 3.90 10.65
N LEU A 147 15.07 3.15 10.76
CA LEU A 147 14.12 3.26 11.87
C LEU A 147 14.66 2.54 13.12
N PRO A 148 14.28 2.98 14.33
CA PRO A 148 14.64 2.31 15.58
C PRO A 148 13.82 1.03 15.80
N LEU A 149 13.97 0.04 14.92
CA LEU A 149 13.24 -1.20 14.93
C LEU A 149 13.76 -2.17 15.98
N ALA A 150 12.86 -2.97 16.58
CA ALA A 150 13.22 -4.13 17.40
C ALA A 150 13.75 -5.29 16.54
N GLY A 151 13.35 -5.35 15.27
CA GLY A 151 13.87 -6.30 14.30
C GLY A 151 13.43 -6.00 12.87
N LEU A 152 14.31 -6.30 11.90
CA LEU A 152 14.02 -6.20 10.46
C LEU A 152 14.27 -7.56 9.80
N PHE A 153 13.22 -8.15 9.23
CA PHE A 153 13.24 -9.44 8.54
C PHE A 153 12.94 -9.22 7.07
N VAL A 154 13.79 -9.77 6.21
CA VAL A 154 13.63 -9.68 4.76
C VAL A 154 13.46 -11.08 4.20
N THR A 155 12.42 -11.28 3.38
CA THR A 155 12.17 -12.53 2.66
C THR A 155 12.03 -12.27 1.17
N THR A 156 12.60 -13.16 0.34
CA THR A 156 12.36 -13.18 -1.10
C THR A 156 12.02 -14.59 -1.56
N ASP A 157 11.06 -14.73 -2.49
CA ASP A 157 10.63 -16.05 -2.99
C ASP A 157 11.80 -16.81 -3.63
N ASP A 158 12.69 -16.09 -4.33
CA ASP A 158 13.84 -16.65 -5.02
C ASP A 158 15.11 -16.78 -4.14
N GLY A 159 15.13 -16.14 -2.96
CA GLY A 159 16.29 -16.09 -2.06
C GLY A 159 17.37 -15.10 -2.50
N SER A 160 17.05 -14.13 -3.37
CA SER A 160 18.01 -13.13 -3.85
C SER A 160 18.41 -12.09 -2.79
N MET A 161 17.60 -11.95 -1.73
CA MET A 161 17.90 -11.12 -0.54
C MET A 161 17.17 -11.66 0.69
N GLY A 162 17.84 -11.67 1.84
CA GLY A 162 17.29 -12.15 3.10
C GLY A 162 17.06 -13.66 3.09
N GLU A 163 16.02 -14.10 3.81
CA GLU A 163 15.62 -15.50 3.88
C GLU A 163 14.82 -15.88 2.63
N LYS A 164 15.12 -17.05 2.04
CA LYS A 164 14.31 -17.59 0.95
C LYS A 164 12.98 -18.09 1.47
N GLY A 165 11.89 -17.49 1.02
CA GLY A 165 10.56 -17.91 1.44
C GLY A 165 9.57 -16.74 1.48
N VAL A 166 8.52 -16.92 2.27
CA VAL A 166 7.39 -16.00 2.40
C VAL A 166 7.35 -15.33 3.78
N VAL A 167 6.68 -14.20 3.90
CA VAL A 167 6.62 -13.39 5.14
C VAL A 167 6.06 -14.11 6.36
N THR A 168 5.28 -15.17 6.15
CA THR A 168 4.71 -15.98 7.24
C THR A 168 5.76 -16.78 7.99
N LEU A 169 6.94 -17.05 7.42
CA LEU A 169 8.02 -17.76 8.12
C LEU A 169 8.59 -16.96 9.30
N PRO A 170 9.10 -15.73 9.11
CA PRO A 170 9.52 -14.89 10.24
C PRO A 170 8.34 -14.48 11.13
N LEU A 171 7.13 -14.29 10.58
CA LEU A 171 5.94 -13.98 11.39
C LEU A 171 5.62 -15.09 12.38
N ALA A 172 5.60 -16.35 11.95
CA ALA A 172 5.34 -17.50 12.83
C ALA A 172 6.37 -17.55 13.97
N ARG A 173 7.66 -17.34 13.68
CA ARG A 173 8.71 -17.31 14.73
C ARG A 173 8.49 -16.20 15.76
N LEU A 174 8.04 -15.01 15.33
CA LEU A 174 7.71 -13.92 16.25
C LEU A 174 6.49 -14.27 17.11
N CYS A 175 5.48 -14.92 16.54
CA CYS A 175 4.30 -15.39 17.29
C CYS A 175 4.68 -16.49 18.29
N GLU A 176 5.48 -17.49 17.88
CA GLU A 176 5.91 -18.61 18.72
C GLU A 176 6.76 -18.19 19.94
N THR A 177 7.47 -17.07 19.82
CA THR A 177 8.33 -16.55 20.89
C THR A 177 7.66 -15.48 21.76
N ASP A 178 6.37 -15.23 21.57
CA ASP A 178 5.61 -14.16 22.23
C ASP A 178 6.31 -12.77 22.09
N ALA A 179 7.04 -12.58 20.97
CA ALA A 179 7.77 -11.34 20.73
C ALA A 179 6.86 -10.18 20.32
N ILE A 180 5.65 -10.48 19.84
CA ILE A 180 4.65 -9.52 19.40
C ILE A 180 3.31 -9.80 20.07
N ASP A 181 2.55 -8.74 20.29
CA ASP A 181 1.18 -8.78 20.81
C ASP A 181 0.14 -8.29 19.81
N HIS A 182 0.60 -7.70 18.70
CA HIS A 182 -0.25 -7.22 17.61
C HIS A 182 0.46 -7.30 16.26
N ALA A 183 -0.29 -7.33 15.16
CA ALA A 183 0.28 -7.29 13.82
C ALA A 183 -0.51 -6.35 12.90
N PHE A 184 0.19 -5.80 11.91
CA PHE A 184 -0.38 -5.04 10.80
C PHE A 184 0.16 -5.60 9.49
N CYS A 185 -0.68 -5.86 8.51
CA CYS A 185 -0.24 -6.36 7.22
C CYS A 185 -0.83 -5.60 6.03
N VAL A 186 -0.01 -5.44 4.98
CA VAL A 186 -0.42 -4.78 3.73
C VAL A 186 0.35 -5.34 2.54
N GLY A 187 -0.36 -5.67 1.46
CA GLY A 187 0.25 -6.22 0.26
C GLY A 187 -0.72 -7.05 -0.58
N PRO A 188 -0.25 -8.04 -1.32
CA PRO A 188 -1.11 -8.94 -2.08
C PRO A 188 -2.12 -9.68 -1.21
N VAL A 189 -3.37 -9.82 -1.69
CA VAL A 189 -4.45 -10.49 -0.94
C VAL A 189 -4.05 -11.86 -0.39
N PRO A 190 -3.38 -12.76 -1.14
CA PRO A 190 -2.94 -14.04 -0.58
C PRO A 190 -1.96 -13.86 0.60
N MET A 191 -1.03 -12.90 0.52
CA MET A 191 -0.08 -12.65 1.61
C MET A 191 -0.82 -12.21 2.88
N MET A 192 -1.74 -11.25 2.77
CA MET A 192 -2.53 -10.78 3.91
C MET A 192 -3.38 -11.90 4.51
N LYS A 193 -4.05 -12.72 3.67
CA LYS A 193 -4.82 -13.89 4.10
C LYS A 193 -3.97 -14.85 4.92
N PHE A 194 -2.78 -15.25 4.41
CA PHE A 194 -1.92 -16.19 5.13
C PHE A 194 -1.28 -15.58 6.37
N SER A 195 -0.96 -14.30 6.37
CA SER A 195 -0.52 -13.59 7.59
C SER A 195 -1.61 -13.59 8.67
N SER A 196 -2.87 -13.35 8.26
CA SER A 196 -4.02 -13.43 9.17
C SER A 196 -4.18 -14.83 9.77
N LEU A 197 -4.08 -15.88 8.95
CA LEU A 197 -4.17 -17.26 9.44
C LEU A 197 -3.05 -17.59 10.42
N THR A 198 -1.79 -17.20 10.11
CA THR A 198 -0.65 -17.39 11.01
C THR A 198 -0.86 -16.72 12.36
N CYS A 199 -1.29 -15.46 12.37
CA CYS A 199 -1.58 -14.76 13.63
C CYS A 199 -2.75 -15.39 14.38
N HIS A 200 -3.80 -15.84 13.70
CA HIS A 200 -4.95 -16.49 14.29
C HIS A 200 -4.58 -17.80 15.03
N GLU A 201 -3.69 -18.60 14.47
CA GLU A 201 -3.18 -19.83 15.11
C GLU A 201 -2.50 -19.57 16.46
N HIS A 202 -1.96 -18.35 16.65
CA HIS A 202 -1.28 -17.93 17.88
C HIS A 202 -2.09 -16.93 18.72
N ASN A 203 -3.36 -16.66 18.36
CA ASN A 203 -4.23 -15.69 19.02
C ASN A 203 -3.66 -14.26 19.05
N ILE A 204 -2.89 -13.86 18.05
CA ILE A 204 -2.38 -12.51 17.85
C ILE A 204 -3.37 -11.71 17.03
N PRO A 205 -3.91 -10.57 17.52
CA PRO A 205 -4.74 -9.67 16.73
C PRO A 205 -3.95 -9.12 15.54
N ILE A 206 -4.59 -9.05 14.38
CA ILE A 206 -3.96 -8.55 13.17
C ILE A 206 -4.90 -7.65 12.36
N ILE A 207 -4.39 -6.50 11.95
CA ILE A 207 -5.06 -5.55 11.07
C ILE A 207 -4.51 -5.73 9.66
N ALA A 208 -5.40 -5.74 8.66
CA ALA A 208 -5.04 -5.73 7.25
C ALA A 208 -5.50 -4.44 6.58
N SER A 209 -4.58 -3.77 5.86
CA SER A 209 -4.91 -2.63 5.01
C SER A 209 -5.36 -3.15 3.65
N LEU A 210 -6.66 -3.09 3.40
CA LEU A 210 -7.29 -3.72 2.23
C LEU A 210 -7.18 -2.83 0.99
N ASN A 211 -7.02 -3.46 -0.17
CA ASN A 211 -6.81 -2.82 -1.46
C ASN A 211 -7.89 -3.17 -2.51
N PRO A 212 -9.20 -3.04 -2.21
CA PRO A 212 -10.24 -3.24 -3.20
C PRO A 212 -10.17 -2.17 -4.29
N ILE A 213 -10.88 -2.42 -5.41
CA ILE A 213 -11.05 -1.41 -6.46
C ILE A 213 -11.73 -0.18 -5.88
N MET A 214 -11.13 0.99 -6.09
CA MET A 214 -11.68 2.28 -5.69
C MET A 214 -11.81 3.19 -6.93
N VAL A 215 -12.96 3.86 -7.06
CA VAL A 215 -13.25 4.77 -8.18
C VAL A 215 -13.47 6.19 -7.67
N ASP A 216 -14.30 6.36 -6.64
CA ASP A 216 -14.64 7.67 -6.09
C ASP A 216 -13.80 8.01 -4.84
N GLY A 217 -13.65 7.09 -3.91
CA GLY A 217 -12.88 7.27 -2.68
C GLY A 217 -13.64 7.96 -1.54
N THR A 218 -14.92 8.33 -1.72
CA THR A 218 -15.71 9.09 -0.74
C THR A 218 -16.94 8.37 -0.21
N GLY A 219 -17.06 7.05 -0.48
CA GLY A 219 -18.18 6.22 -0.01
C GLY A 219 -19.43 6.24 -0.89
N MET A 220 -19.45 7.03 -1.98
CA MET A 220 -20.67 7.20 -2.78
C MET A 220 -20.92 6.09 -3.80
N CYS A 221 -19.87 5.59 -4.46
CA CYS A 221 -20.05 4.66 -5.60
C CYS A 221 -20.16 3.18 -5.20
N GLY A 222 -19.78 2.80 -3.98
CA GLY A 222 -19.80 1.43 -3.49
C GLY A 222 -18.82 0.45 -4.16
N CYS A 223 -17.90 0.93 -5.01
CA CYS A 223 -16.92 0.06 -5.68
C CYS A 223 -15.96 -0.63 -4.71
N CYS A 224 -15.60 0.04 -3.63
CA CYS A 224 -14.64 -0.43 -2.62
C CYS A 224 -15.28 -1.29 -1.51
N ARG A 225 -16.49 -1.83 -1.74
CA ARG A 225 -17.13 -2.69 -0.73
C ARG A 225 -16.32 -3.95 -0.48
N VAL A 226 -16.22 -4.30 0.79
CA VAL A 226 -15.58 -5.50 1.34
C VAL A 226 -16.52 -6.12 2.36
N GLU A 227 -16.43 -7.44 2.53
CA GLU A 227 -17.21 -8.14 3.56
C GLU A 227 -16.30 -8.38 4.77
N VAL A 228 -16.70 -7.84 5.92
CA VAL A 228 -15.96 -7.92 7.18
C VAL A 228 -16.93 -8.26 8.31
N GLY A 229 -16.73 -9.38 8.99
CA GLY A 229 -17.61 -9.84 10.08
C GLY A 229 -19.06 -10.13 9.63
N GLY A 230 -19.25 -10.47 8.36
CA GLY A 230 -20.58 -10.68 7.76
C GLY A 230 -21.35 -9.41 7.41
N GLU A 231 -20.69 -8.24 7.50
CA GLU A 231 -21.25 -6.95 7.11
C GLU A 231 -20.50 -6.37 5.90
N THR A 232 -21.25 -5.72 5.01
CA THR A 232 -20.64 -4.95 3.92
C THR A 232 -20.09 -3.63 4.45
N LYS A 233 -18.78 -3.40 4.27
CA LYS A 233 -18.07 -2.14 4.59
C LYS A 233 -17.55 -1.49 3.31
N PHE A 234 -17.29 -0.19 3.35
CA PHE A 234 -16.68 0.56 2.27
C PHE A 234 -15.26 0.95 2.66
N ALA A 235 -14.26 0.27 2.08
CA ALA A 235 -12.85 0.46 2.46
C ALA A 235 -12.37 1.91 2.35
N CYS A 236 -12.97 2.73 1.50
CA CYS A 236 -12.60 4.14 1.35
C CYS A 236 -13.08 5.07 2.47
N VAL A 237 -14.04 4.66 3.31
CA VAL A 237 -14.58 5.48 4.41
C VAL A 237 -14.58 4.75 5.76
N ASP A 238 -14.83 3.42 5.77
CA ASP A 238 -14.80 2.60 6.98
C ASP A 238 -13.40 2.06 7.29
N GLY A 239 -12.50 2.04 6.28
CA GLY A 239 -11.13 1.56 6.33
C GLY A 239 -10.12 2.62 5.85
N PRO A 240 -9.02 2.19 5.23
CA PRO A 240 -8.78 0.89 4.57
C PRO A 240 -8.42 -0.29 5.48
N ASP A 241 -8.19 -0.03 6.75
CA ASP A 241 -7.70 -0.98 7.73
C ASP A 241 -8.86 -1.69 8.43
N PHE A 242 -8.79 -3.01 8.50
CA PHE A 242 -9.82 -3.85 9.11
C PHE A 242 -9.20 -5.00 9.90
N ASP A 243 -9.95 -5.52 10.87
CA ASP A 243 -9.60 -6.79 11.53
C ASP A 243 -9.49 -7.90 10.47
N ALA A 244 -8.27 -8.38 10.26
CA ALA A 244 -7.98 -9.36 9.23
C ALA A 244 -8.63 -10.73 9.50
N SER A 245 -8.97 -11.04 10.75
CA SER A 245 -9.66 -12.28 11.12
C SER A 245 -11.11 -12.31 10.68
N ALA A 246 -11.72 -11.13 10.49
CA ALA A 246 -13.11 -10.96 10.11
C ALA A 246 -13.32 -10.76 8.59
N VAL A 247 -12.25 -10.60 7.79
CA VAL A 247 -12.33 -10.34 6.34
C VAL A 247 -12.73 -11.58 5.57
N ASP A 248 -13.70 -11.45 4.66
CA ASP A 248 -13.97 -12.46 3.62
C ASP A 248 -12.92 -12.32 2.50
N TRP A 249 -11.82 -13.06 2.66
CA TRP A 249 -10.69 -13.05 1.75
C TRP A 249 -11.03 -13.58 0.34
N ASP A 250 -11.98 -14.49 0.22
CA ASP A 250 -12.35 -15.09 -1.06
C ASP A 250 -13.21 -14.11 -1.86
N ALA A 251 -14.15 -13.41 -1.21
CA ALA A 251 -14.90 -12.33 -1.83
C ALA A 251 -13.98 -11.18 -2.26
N LEU A 252 -13.01 -10.78 -1.41
CA LEU A 252 -12.04 -9.73 -1.74
C LEU A 252 -11.19 -10.10 -2.96
N ALA A 253 -10.71 -11.35 -3.06
CA ALA A 253 -9.90 -11.83 -4.17
C ALA A 253 -10.68 -11.96 -5.48
N ALA A 254 -11.96 -12.30 -5.43
CA ALA A 254 -12.80 -12.52 -6.60
C ALA A 254 -13.15 -11.21 -7.34
N ARG A 255 -13.33 -10.10 -6.63
CA ARG A 255 -13.78 -8.84 -7.22
C ARG A 255 -12.85 -8.25 -8.30
N PRO A 256 -11.53 -8.09 -8.08
CA PRO A 256 -10.62 -7.61 -9.13
C PRO A 256 -10.59 -8.51 -10.36
N ALA A 257 -10.81 -9.82 -10.17
CA ALA A 257 -10.82 -10.77 -11.27
C ALA A 257 -11.95 -10.51 -12.29
N SER A 258 -13.04 -9.89 -11.87
CA SER A 258 -14.20 -9.58 -12.73
C SER A 258 -13.89 -8.56 -13.83
N TYR A 259 -12.86 -7.73 -13.67
CA TYR A 259 -12.51 -6.65 -14.63
C TYR A 259 -11.28 -6.96 -15.48
N ARG A 260 -10.66 -8.11 -15.34
CA ARG A 260 -9.42 -8.47 -16.07
C ARG A 260 -9.56 -8.42 -17.59
N GLY A 261 -10.76 -8.74 -18.12
CA GLY A 261 -11.04 -8.69 -19.54
C GLY A 261 -11.04 -7.27 -20.07
N GLU A 262 -11.72 -6.38 -19.38
CA GLU A 262 -11.83 -4.95 -19.72
C GLU A 262 -10.48 -4.23 -19.57
N GLU A 263 -9.73 -4.54 -18.54
CA GLU A 263 -8.38 -4.01 -18.31
C GLU A 263 -7.42 -4.42 -19.43
N ALA A 264 -7.47 -5.69 -19.87
CA ALA A 264 -6.65 -6.18 -20.98
C ALA A 264 -6.98 -5.44 -22.29
N VAL A 265 -8.27 -5.21 -22.58
CA VAL A 265 -8.72 -4.44 -23.76
C VAL A 265 -8.27 -3.00 -23.67
N SER A 266 -8.40 -2.35 -22.51
CA SER A 266 -7.97 -0.97 -22.28
C SER A 266 -6.46 -0.82 -22.49
N THR A 267 -5.67 -1.71 -21.92
CA THR A 267 -4.19 -1.72 -22.06
C THR A 267 -3.77 -1.90 -23.51
N LYS A 268 -4.38 -2.86 -24.23
CA LYS A 268 -4.07 -3.09 -25.64
C LYS A 268 -4.37 -1.88 -26.52
N ARG A 269 -5.53 -1.24 -26.34
CA ARG A 269 -5.90 0.00 -27.08
C ARG A 269 -4.92 1.13 -26.82
N HIS A 270 -4.47 1.27 -25.57
CA HIS A 270 -3.48 2.29 -25.22
C HIS A 270 -2.13 2.05 -25.91
N GLN A 271 -1.63 0.80 -25.88
CA GLN A 271 -0.38 0.43 -26.55
C GLN A 271 -0.44 0.66 -28.07
N GLU A 272 -1.56 0.32 -28.72
CA GLU A 272 -1.79 0.56 -30.15
C GLU A 272 -1.79 2.07 -30.47
N ALA A 273 -2.43 2.90 -29.63
CA ALA A 273 -2.45 4.35 -29.81
C ALA A 273 -1.05 4.98 -29.64
N CYS A 274 -0.28 4.53 -28.65
CA CYS A 274 1.10 4.99 -28.46
C CYS A 274 2.05 4.56 -29.59
N ALA A 275 1.84 3.39 -30.18
CA ALA A 275 2.64 2.90 -31.30
C ALA A 275 2.40 3.71 -32.60
N CYS A 276 1.19 4.27 -32.78
CA CYS A 276 0.85 5.11 -33.93
C CYS A 276 1.39 6.56 -33.83
N GLN A 277 1.89 6.97 -32.65
CA GLN A 277 2.45 8.32 -32.40
C GLN A 277 3.98 8.37 -32.54
N LYS A 278 4.64 7.23 -32.74
CA LYS A 278 6.07 7.09 -33.05
C LYS A 278 6.27 6.94 -34.55
#